data_fe069ad1ddb6a11c19b322907603c751
#
_entry.id   fe069ad1ddb6a11c19b322907603c751
#
_cell.length_a   1.000
_cell.length_b   1.000
_cell.length_c   1.000
_cell.angle_alpha   90.00
_cell.angle_beta   90.00
_cell.angle_gamma   90.00
#
_symmetry.space_group_name_H-M   'P 1'
#
loop_
_entity.id
_entity.type
_entity.pdbx_description
1 polymer ?
#
loop_
_entity_poly.entity_id
_entity_poly.type
_entity_poly.pdbx_seq_one_letter_code
_entity_poly.pdbx_strand_id
1 'polypeptide(L)'
;MSKWIDFTIDERKAMIQAVSEEKQIDEASAEKDWWVTAVLYAIFHTSIGEYLLFKGGTSLSKGWNIINRFSEDIDLALSRDFFLNVKNLACANCTSNTQIHHLREKAQDYILGDFKSELKEELKRLGLPVTVIGDNDVLGENGEPLKVPHDKDPSVIFVKYPSLYQSNAAYATPTVKIEISVLSMAEPFEMRRISSLVEQAFDGEDVD
;
A
#
# COMPACT_ATOMS: atom_id res chain seq x y z
N MET A 1 -3.74 3.43 -14.87
CA MET A 1 -4.33 2.34 -14.05
C MET A 1 -5.38 1.66 -14.90
N SER A 2 -5.34 0.33 -15.02
CA SER A 2 -6.31 -0.40 -15.83
C SER A 2 -7.72 -0.23 -15.29
N LYS A 3 -8.67 -0.21 -16.19
CA LYS A 3 -10.11 -0.10 -15.86
C LYS A 3 -10.71 -1.44 -15.39
N TRP A 4 -9.88 -2.39 -14.93
CA TRP A 4 -10.37 -3.73 -14.53
C TRP A 4 -11.58 -3.69 -13.60
N ILE A 5 -11.62 -2.72 -12.67
CA ILE A 5 -12.73 -2.57 -11.74
C ILE A 5 -14.06 -2.20 -12.43
N ASP A 6 -14.01 -1.65 -13.64
CA ASP A 6 -15.17 -1.21 -14.41
C ASP A 6 -15.82 -2.35 -15.20
N PHE A 7 -15.13 -3.49 -15.35
CA PHE A 7 -15.67 -4.68 -15.98
C PHE A 7 -16.69 -5.41 -15.08
N THR A 8 -17.53 -6.21 -15.69
CA THR A 8 -18.47 -7.10 -14.95
C THR A 8 -17.70 -8.11 -14.10
N ILE A 9 -18.37 -8.68 -13.11
CA ILE A 9 -17.76 -9.70 -12.22
C ILE A 9 -17.24 -10.89 -13.03
N ASP A 10 -17.98 -11.34 -14.05
CA ASP A 10 -17.60 -12.50 -14.84
C ASP A 10 -16.38 -12.20 -15.73
N GLU A 11 -16.33 -11.02 -16.35
CA GLU A 11 -15.16 -10.56 -17.11
C GLU A 11 -13.92 -10.44 -16.20
N ARG A 12 -14.07 -9.81 -15.03
CA ARG A 12 -12.97 -9.70 -14.06
C ARG A 12 -12.44 -11.06 -13.64
N LYS A 13 -13.33 -12.03 -13.39
CA LYS A 13 -12.93 -13.41 -13.05
C LYS A 13 -12.21 -14.10 -14.19
N ALA A 14 -12.69 -13.94 -15.43
CA ALA A 14 -12.04 -14.52 -16.61
C ALA A 14 -10.61 -13.95 -16.79
N MET A 15 -10.41 -12.65 -16.61
CA MET A 15 -9.11 -12.03 -16.66
C MET A 15 -8.17 -12.55 -15.56
N ILE A 16 -8.65 -12.65 -14.33
CA ILE A 16 -7.87 -13.20 -13.21
C ILE A 16 -7.50 -14.66 -13.46
N GLN A 17 -8.44 -15.48 -13.95
CA GLN A 17 -8.16 -16.87 -14.29
C GLN A 17 -7.06 -17.00 -15.35
N ALA A 18 -7.11 -16.21 -16.41
CA ALA A 18 -6.07 -16.21 -17.44
C ALA A 18 -4.69 -15.87 -16.86
N VAL A 19 -4.60 -14.84 -15.99
CA VAL A 19 -3.36 -14.48 -15.29
C VAL A 19 -2.89 -15.60 -14.36
N SER A 20 -3.80 -16.21 -13.59
CA SER A 20 -3.53 -17.33 -12.69
C SER A 20 -2.91 -18.53 -13.44
N GLU A 21 -3.47 -18.90 -14.58
CA GLU A 21 -2.97 -19.98 -15.43
C GLU A 21 -1.61 -19.63 -16.06
N GLU A 22 -1.43 -18.42 -16.57
CA GLU A 22 -0.16 -17.96 -17.17
C GLU A 22 0.99 -17.89 -16.17
N LYS A 23 0.72 -17.31 -14.98
CA LYS A 23 1.74 -17.08 -13.94
C LYS A 23 1.88 -18.23 -12.96
N GLN A 24 1.01 -19.24 -13.03
CA GLN A 24 0.95 -20.39 -12.10
C GLN A 24 0.84 -19.95 -10.63
N ILE A 25 -0.04 -18.98 -10.36
CA ILE A 25 -0.41 -18.50 -9.03
C ILE A 25 -1.91 -18.70 -8.82
N ASP A 26 -2.38 -18.70 -7.56
CA ASP A 26 -3.82 -18.79 -7.29
C ASP A 26 -4.56 -17.48 -7.67
N GLU A 27 -5.85 -17.61 -7.96
CA GLU A 27 -6.66 -16.46 -8.40
C GLU A 27 -6.76 -15.36 -7.33
N ALA A 28 -6.77 -15.71 -6.05
CA ALA A 28 -6.81 -14.72 -4.98
C ALA A 28 -5.52 -13.89 -4.94
N SER A 29 -4.37 -14.51 -5.20
CA SER A 29 -3.08 -13.82 -5.35
C SER A 29 -3.05 -12.92 -6.59
N ALA A 30 -3.57 -13.39 -7.73
CA ALA A 30 -3.67 -12.59 -8.95
C ALA A 30 -4.60 -11.38 -8.77
N GLU A 31 -5.74 -11.56 -8.09
CA GLU A 31 -6.63 -10.46 -7.72
C GLU A 31 -5.93 -9.46 -6.78
N LYS A 32 -5.26 -9.97 -5.76
CA LYS A 32 -4.56 -9.12 -4.77
C LYS A 32 -3.45 -8.28 -5.39
N ASP A 33 -2.76 -8.81 -6.40
CA ASP A 33 -1.76 -8.07 -7.18
C ASP A 33 -2.33 -6.80 -7.81
N TRP A 34 -3.54 -6.89 -8.37
CA TRP A 34 -4.24 -5.73 -8.92
C TRP A 34 -4.57 -4.71 -7.82
N TRP A 35 -5.10 -5.17 -6.67
CA TRP A 35 -5.43 -4.28 -5.56
C TRP A 35 -4.19 -3.59 -4.98
N VAL A 36 -3.07 -4.31 -4.84
CA VAL A 36 -1.78 -3.72 -4.42
C VAL A 36 -1.36 -2.61 -5.38
N THR A 37 -1.46 -2.84 -6.68
CA THR A 37 -1.10 -1.85 -7.71
C THR A 37 -2.03 -0.63 -7.66
N ALA A 38 -3.34 -0.83 -7.50
CA ALA A 38 -4.32 0.25 -7.39
C ALA A 38 -4.11 1.11 -6.13
N VAL A 39 -3.79 0.47 -5.01
CA VAL A 39 -3.47 1.16 -3.75
C VAL A 39 -2.16 1.94 -3.86
N LEU A 40 -1.12 1.36 -4.47
CA LEU A 40 0.14 2.08 -4.76
C LEU A 40 -0.11 3.31 -5.62
N TYR A 41 -0.91 3.18 -6.68
CA TYR A 41 -1.29 4.30 -7.52
C TYR A 41 -1.92 5.42 -6.69
N ALA A 42 -2.90 5.10 -5.84
CA ALA A 42 -3.54 6.08 -4.97
C ALA A 42 -2.54 6.75 -4.01
N ILE A 43 -1.65 5.99 -3.38
CA ILE A 43 -0.63 6.49 -2.45
C ILE A 43 0.26 7.54 -3.13
N PHE A 44 0.79 7.24 -4.32
CA PHE A 44 1.68 8.15 -5.04
C PHE A 44 0.97 9.36 -5.67
N HIS A 45 -0.36 9.40 -5.62
CA HIS A 45 -1.17 10.57 -6.01
C HIS A 45 -1.63 11.41 -4.81
N THR A 46 -1.25 11.05 -3.59
CA THR A 46 -1.43 11.90 -2.40
C THR A 46 -0.42 13.04 -2.38
N SER A 47 -0.67 14.04 -1.53
CA SER A 47 0.20 15.22 -1.36
C SER A 47 1.62 14.88 -0.91
N ILE A 48 1.84 13.72 -0.31
CA ILE A 48 3.17 13.25 0.13
C ILE A 48 3.83 12.27 -0.84
N GLY A 49 3.21 11.97 -1.97
CA GLY A 49 3.72 10.97 -2.91
C GLY A 49 5.18 11.18 -3.32
N GLU A 50 5.60 12.43 -3.52
CA GLU A 50 7.00 12.79 -3.85
C GLU A 50 8.01 12.55 -2.71
N TYR A 51 7.53 12.44 -1.46
CA TYR A 51 8.35 12.18 -0.28
C TYR A 51 8.37 10.69 0.10
N LEU A 52 7.66 9.83 -0.65
CA LEU A 52 7.57 8.41 -0.39
C LEU A 52 8.54 7.62 -1.28
N LEU A 53 9.21 6.65 -0.67
CA LEU A 53 10.02 5.66 -1.37
C LEU A 53 9.38 4.27 -1.20
N PHE A 54 9.06 3.61 -2.30
CA PHE A 54 8.57 2.24 -2.30
C PHE A 54 9.74 1.27 -2.19
N LYS A 55 9.73 0.45 -1.15
CA LYS A 55 10.81 -0.49 -0.80
C LYS A 55 10.27 -1.90 -0.54
N GLY A 56 11.10 -2.75 0.03
CA GLY A 56 10.71 -4.10 0.45
C GLY A 56 10.53 -5.10 -0.69
N GLY A 57 9.97 -6.26 -0.34
CA GLY A 57 9.81 -7.38 -1.26
C GLY A 57 8.94 -7.06 -2.46
N THR A 58 7.84 -6.33 -2.25
CA THR A 58 6.90 -5.96 -3.33
C THR A 58 7.54 -5.00 -4.31
N SER A 59 8.39 -4.07 -3.87
CA SER A 59 9.17 -3.20 -4.75
C SER A 59 10.16 -3.99 -5.61
N LEU A 60 10.89 -4.95 -5.00
CA LEU A 60 11.84 -5.80 -5.71
C LEU A 60 11.16 -6.72 -6.74
N SER A 61 9.96 -7.19 -6.44
CA SER A 61 9.16 -8.01 -7.34
C SER A 61 8.56 -7.18 -8.48
N LYS A 62 7.79 -6.14 -8.16
CA LYS A 62 7.02 -5.37 -9.15
C LYS A 62 7.85 -4.32 -9.91
N GLY A 63 8.79 -3.66 -9.25
CA GLY A 63 9.58 -2.59 -9.86
C GLY A 63 10.86 -3.08 -10.52
N TRP A 64 11.47 -4.13 -9.97
CA TRP A 64 12.80 -4.57 -10.39
C TRP A 64 12.82 -5.96 -11.02
N ASN A 65 11.78 -6.77 -10.88
CA ASN A 65 11.73 -8.17 -11.35
C ASN A 65 12.91 -9.03 -10.85
N ILE A 66 13.44 -8.73 -9.66
CA ILE A 66 14.60 -9.44 -9.10
C ILE A 66 14.18 -10.70 -8.34
N ILE A 67 12.97 -10.69 -7.79
CA ILE A 67 12.42 -11.82 -7.04
C ILE A 67 11.12 -12.33 -7.67
N ASN A 68 11.09 -13.64 -7.95
CA ASN A 68 9.94 -14.34 -8.54
C ASN A 68 9.04 -14.94 -7.45
N ARG A 69 8.73 -14.18 -6.40
CA ARG A 69 7.74 -14.60 -5.42
C ARG A 69 6.64 -13.57 -5.32
N PHE A 70 5.43 -14.03 -5.09
CA PHE A 70 4.33 -13.14 -4.76
C PHE A 70 4.65 -12.39 -3.46
N SER A 71 4.44 -11.09 -3.46
CA SER A 71 4.60 -10.23 -2.30
C SER A 71 3.42 -9.25 -2.29
N GLU A 72 2.80 -9.08 -1.14
CA GLU A 72 1.48 -8.48 -1.00
C GLU A 72 1.44 -7.25 -0.09
N ASP A 73 2.50 -7.01 0.67
CA ASP A 73 2.62 -5.87 1.56
C ASP A 73 3.25 -4.68 0.83
N ILE A 74 2.80 -3.48 1.13
CA ILE A 74 3.37 -2.23 0.64
C ILE A 74 4.26 -1.64 1.72
N ASP A 75 5.58 -1.71 1.51
CA ASP A 75 6.57 -1.12 2.39
C ASP A 75 7.01 0.24 1.86
N LEU A 76 6.85 1.29 2.65
CA LEU A 76 7.20 2.66 2.29
C LEU A 76 8.17 3.26 3.30
N ALA A 77 9.05 4.11 2.79
CA ALA A 77 9.82 5.05 3.61
C ALA A 77 9.34 6.46 3.32
N LEU A 78 8.92 7.18 4.36
CA LEU A 78 8.59 8.60 4.27
C LEU A 78 9.83 9.41 4.62
N SER A 79 10.25 10.29 3.69
CA SER A 79 11.41 11.15 3.87
C SER A 79 11.25 12.07 5.07
N ARG A 80 12.34 12.22 5.85
CA ARG A 80 12.40 13.21 6.92
C ARG A 80 12.32 14.64 6.41
N ASP A 81 12.66 14.87 5.15
CA ASP A 81 12.58 16.19 4.51
C ASP A 81 11.13 16.70 4.48
N PHE A 82 10.15 15.82 4.40
CA PHE A 82 8.74 16.18 4.57
C PHE A 82 8.49 16.84 5.92
N PHE A 83 9.00 16.26 7.00
CA PHE A 83 8.80 16.79 8.34
C PHE A 83 9.65 18.05 8.58
N LEU A 84 10.85 18.15 8.03
CA LEU A 84 11.70 19.33 8.14
C LEU A 84 11.14 20.52 7.35
N ASN A 85 10.83 20.30 6.07
CA ASN A 85 10.58 21.38 5.12
C ASN A 85 9.10 21.74 4.99
N VAL A 86 8.20 20.75 5.10
CA VAL A 86 6.76 20.95 4.96
C VAL A 86 6.08 21.14 6.32
N LYS A 87 6.43 20.32 7.31
CA LYS A 87 5.85 20.41 8.66
C LYS A 87 6.65 21.29 9.61
N ASN A 88 7.83 21.78 9.22
CA ASN A 88 8.74 22.60 10.04
C ASN A 88 9.09 21.98 11.41
N LEU A 89 9.29 20.65 11.44
CA LEU A 89 9.58 19.92 12.67
C LEU A 89 11.09 19.72 12.86
N ALA A 90 11.72 20.53 13.70
CA ALA A 90 13.17 20.46 13.99
C ALA A 90 13.61 19.08 14.56
N CYS A 91 12.72 18.33 15.21
CA CYS A 91 13.04 16.99 15.71
C CYS A 91 13.37 15.99 14.59
N ALA A 92 12.98 16.26 13.33
CA ALA A 92 13.31 15.43 12.19
C ALA A 92 14.82 15.42 11.83
N ASN A 93 15.62 16.31 12.40
CA ASN A 93 17.09 16.25 12.32
C ASN A 93 17.68 15.00 13.00
N CYS A 94 16.97 14.42 13.97
CA CYS A 94 17.33 13.16 14.64
C CYS A 94 18.76 13.12 15.18
N THR A 95 19.20 14.18 15.85
CA THR A 95 20.54 14.28 16.47
C THR A 95 20.58 13.68 17.89
N SER A 96 19.43 13.32 18.45
CA SER A 96 19.31 12.68 19.76
C SER A 96 18.16 11.66 19.81
N ASN A 97 18.20 10.73 20.75
CA ASN A 97 17.14 9.76 20.99
C ASN A 97 15.78 10.44 21.27
N THR A 98 15.79 11.56 21.97
CA THR A 98 14.56 12.34 22.22
C THR A 98 13.96 12.87 20.91
N GLN A 99 14.76 13.36 19.99
CA GLN A 99 14.28 13.82 18.69
C GLN A 99 13.74 12.66 17.84
N ILE A 100 14.41 11.50 17.88
CA ILE A 100 13.91 10.27 17.21
C ILE A 100 12.54 9.89 17.75
N HIS A 101 12.36 9.89 19.07
CA HIS A 101 11.08 9.58 19.70
C HIS A 101 10.00 10.58 19.25
N HIS A 102 10.26 11.87 19.34
CA HIS A 102 9.33 12.91 18.89
C HIS A 102 9.00 12.83 17.40
N LEU A 103 9.97 12.48 16.55
CA LEU A 103 9.70 12.28 15.13
C LEU A 103 8.73 11.13 14.92
N ARG A 104 8.95 9.99 15.59
CA ARG A 104 8.05 8.82 15.50
C ARG A 104 6.62 9.15 15.92
N GLU A 105 6.46 9.84 17.05
CA GLU A 105 5.14 10.30 17.52
C GLU A 105 4.45 11.17 16.47
N LYS A 106 5.13 12.21 15.99
CA LYS A 106 4.58 13.13 14.99
C LYS A 106 4.31 12.46 13.64
N ALA A 107 5.14 11.52 13.25
CA ALA A 107 4.94 10.75 12.04
C ALA A 107 3.73 9.82 12.16
N GLN A 108 3.58 9.13 13.28
CA GLN A 108 2.41 8.28 13.54
C GLN A 108 1.12 9.10 13.55
N ASP A 109 1.08 10.23 14.27
CA ASP A 109 -0.06 11.14 14.29
C ASP A 109 -0.47 11.54 12.86
N TYR A 110 0.51 11.93 12.04
CA TYR A 110 0.28 12.34 10.65
C TYR A 110 -0.18 11.18 9.77
N ILE A 111 0.52 10.05 9.84
CA ILE A 111 0.23 8.87 8.98
C ILE A 111 -1.16 8.31 9.28
N LEU A 112 -1.50 8.13 10.56
CA LEU A 112 -2.79 7.58 10.97
C LEU A 112 -3.93 8.61 10.98
N GLY A 113 -3.62 9.89 10.85
CA GLY A 113 -4.57 11.01 10.76
C GLY A 113 -4.73 11.51 9.33
N ASP A 114 -3.94 12.53 8.99
CA ASP A 114 -4.08 13.29 7.74
C ASP A 114 -3.86 12.42 6.50
N PHE A 115 -2.76 11.66 6.47
CA PHE A 115 -2.44 10.81 5.31
C PHE A 115 -3.46 9.70 5.11
N LYS A 116 -3.88 8.99 6.18
CA LYS A 116 -4.93 7.97 6.10
C LYS A 116 -6.22 8.55 5.51
N SER A 117 -6.59 9.76 5.91
CA SER A 117 -7.79 10.44 5.44
C SER A 117 -7.65 10.83 3.96
N GLU A 118 -6.52 11.37 3.55
CA GLU A 118 -6.23 11.72 2.15
C GLU A 118 -6.23 10.47 1.25
N LEU A 119 -5.58 9.39 1.68
CA LEU A 119 -5.57 8.11 0.95
C LEU A 119 -6.99 7.57 0.77
N LYS A 120 -7.84 7.66 1.80
CA LYS A 120 -9.24 7.23 1.71
C LYS A 120 -10.02 8.03 0.66
N GLU A 121 -9.84 9.35 0.62
CA GLU A 121 -10.50 10.20 -0.38
C GLU A 121 -9.95 9.93 -1.80
N GLU A 122 -8.66 9.66 -1.94
CA GLU A 122 -8.06 9.33 -3.24
C GLU A 122 -8.59 7.98 -3.77
N LEU A 123 -8.65 6.94 -2.92
CA LEU A 123 -9.23 5.64 -3.29
C LEU A 123 -10.71 5.77 -3.67
N LYS A 124 -11.47 6.61 -2.97
CA LYS A 124 -12.86 6.92 -3.29
C LYS A 124 -12.97 7.68 -4.63
N ARG A 125 -12.08 8.64 -4.92
CA ARG A 125 -12.01 9.36 -6.20
C ARG A 125 -11.77 8.42 -7.38
N LEU A 126 -11.00 7.36 -7.15
CA LEU A 126 -10.77 6.28 -8.12
C LEU A 126 -11.96 5.31 -8.26
N GLY A 127 -13.05 5.50 -7.50
CA GLY A 127 -14.22 4.63 -7.54
C GLY A 127 -14.01 3.26 -6.88
N LEU A 128 -12.97 3.11 -6.04
CA LEU A 128 -12.63 1.83 -5.43
C LEU A 128 -13.49 1.58 -4.18
N PRO A 129 -14.23 0.46 -4.10
CA PRO A 129 -15.12 0.13 -2.99
C PRO A 129 -14.35 -0.49 -1.81
N VAL A 130 -13.48 0.30 -1.17
CA VAL A 130 -12.58 -0.17 -0.11
C VAL A 130 -12.87 0.48 1.24
N THR A 131 -12.41 -0.17 2.32
CA THR A 131 -12.39 0.40 3.66
C THR A 131 -10.95 0.57 4.12
N VAL A 132 -10.60 1.79 4.58
CA VAL A 132 -9.26 2.14 5.06
C VAL A 132 -9.30 2.27 6.57
N ILE A 133 -8.46 1.51 7.27
CA ILE A 133 -8.31 1.55 8.73
C ILE A 133 -6.82 1.62 9.10
N GLY A 134 -6.50 2.34 10.16
CA GLY A 134 -5.16 2.33 10.77
C GLY A 134 -5.03 1.20 11.80
N ASP A 135 -3.82 0.87 12.22
CA ASP A 135 -3.60 -0.08 13.30
C ASP A 135 -4.17 0.38 14.65
N ASN A 136 -4.33 1.69 14.83
CA ASN A 136 -5.02 2.29 15.97
C ASN A 136 -6.56 2.14 15.93
N ASP A 137 -7.13 1.76 14.78
CA ASP A 137 -8.57 1.51 14.60
C ASP A 137 -8.92 0.02 14.78
N VAL A 138 -7.91 -0.86 14.91
CA VAL A 138 -8.11 -2.31 15.06
C VAL A 138 -8.65 -2.60 16.45
N LEU A 139 -9.74 -3.35 16.51
CA LEU A 139 -10.34 -3.77 17.78
C LEU A 139 -9.74 -5.11 18.24
N GLY A 140 -9.42 -5.21 19.53
CA GLY A 140 -9.05 -6.45 20.17
C GLY A 140 -10.23 -7.39 20.39
N GLU A 141 -9.99 -8.57 20.95
CA GLU A 141 -11.02 -9.58 21.24
C GLU A 141 -12.12 -9.07 22.19
N ASN A 142 -11.80 -8.10 23.03
CA ASN A 142 -12.72 -7.46 23.97
C ASN A 142 -13.54 -6.30 23.35
N GLY A 143 -13.36 -6.02 22.04
CA GLY A 143 -14.03 -4.91 21.34
C GLY A 143 -13.43 -3.53 21.59
N GLU A 144 -12.38 -3.41 22.39
CA GLU A 144 -11.66 -2.17 22.61
C GLU A 144 -10.56 -1.97 21.57
N PRO A 145 -10.24 -0.72 21.19
CA PRO A 145 -9.12 -0.45 20.29
C PRO A 145 -7.80 -1.01 20.82
N LEU A 146 -7.02 -1.62 19.96
CA LEU A 146 -5.68 -2.10 20.33
C LEU A 146 -4.81 -0.90 20.73
N LYS A 147 -4.12 -1.04 21.85
CA LYS A 147 -3.16 -0.03 22.30
C LYS A 147 -1.90 -0.12 21.43
N VAL A 148 -1.76 0.83 20.52
CA VAL A 148 -0.55 0.99 19.71
C VAL A 148 0.35 2.00 20.41
N PRO A 149 1.66 1.71 20.61
CA PRO A 149 2.59 2.70 21.13
C PRO A 149 2.62 3.96 20.27
N HIS A 150 2.63 5.14 20.89
CA HIS A 150 2.61 6.44 20.20
C HIS A 150 3.87 6.75 19.37
N ASP A 151 4.91 5.95 19.53
CA ASP A 151 6.17 6.08 18.79
C ASP A 151 6.47 4.83 17.94
N LYS A 152 5.42 4.07 17.60
CA LYS A 152 5.57 2.88 16.75
C LYS A 152 6.06 3.27 15.35
N ASP A 153 7.12 2.62 14.88
CA ASP A 153 7.64 2.72 13.53
C ASP A 153 7.98 1.30 13.03
N PRO A 154 7.39 0.83 11.92
CA PRO A 154 6.47 1.53 11.02
C PRO A 154 5.05 1.69 11.56
N SER A 155 4.36 2.75 11.12
CA SER A 155 2.91 2.88 11.24
C SER A 155 2.23 2.01 10.18
N VAL A 156 1.08 1.42 10.51
CA VAL A 156 0.39 0.47 9.63
C VAL A 156 -1.01 0.93 9.26
N ILE A 157 -1.32 0.86 7.97
CA ILE A 157 -2.66 1.09 7.41
C ILE A 157 -3.09 -0.17 6.66
N PHE A 158 -4.37 -0.52 6.80
CA PHE A 158 -4.99 -1.64 6.10
C PHE A 158 -6.06 -1.11 5.15
N VAL A 159 -6.00 -1.55 3.89
CA VAL A 159 -7.02 -1.29 2.87
C VAL A 159 -7.74 -2.60 2.60
N LYS A 160 -8.98 -2.72 3.10
CA LYS A 160 -9.85 -3.89 2.89
C LYS A 160 -10.66 -3.71 1.62
N TYR A 161 -10.70 -4.73 0.78
CA TYR A 161 -11.39 -4.72 -0.50
C TYR A 161 -12.38 -5.89 -0.63
N PRO A 162 -13.44 -5.78 -1.47
CA PRO A 162 -14.35 -6.87 -1.75
C PRO A 162 -13.69 -7.86 -2.72
N SER A 163 -13.27 -9.01 -2.23
CA SER A 163 -12.68 -10.06 -3.06
C SER A 163 -13.73 -10.81 -3.86
N LEU A 164 -13.39 -11.19 -5.09
CA LEU A 164 -14.17 -12.08 -5.95
C LEU A 164 -13.98 -13.56 -5.57
N TYR A 165 -12.97 -13.85 -4.77
CA TYR A 165 -12.58 -15.20 -4.38
C TYR A 165 -12.65 -15.38 -2.88
N GLN A 166 -13.27 -16.49 -2.45
CA GLN A 166 -13.23 -16.89 -1.05
C GLN A 166 -11.95 -17.68 -0.81
N SER A 167 -11.06 -17.15 0.01
CA SER A 167 -9.88 -17.89 0.42
C SER A 167 -10.11 -18.55 1.78
N ASN A 168 -9.86 -19.86 1.84
CA ASN A 168 -9.81 -20.60 3.09
C ASN A 168 -8.43 -20.54 3.77
N ALA A 169 -7.46 -19.89 3.15
CA ALA A 169 -6.11 -19.75 3.67
C ALA A 169 -5.94 -18.44 4.45
N ALA A 170 -5.29 -18.50 5.60
CA ALA A 170 -4.99 -17.34 6.44
C ALA A 170 -4.16 -16.25 5.72
N TYR A 171 -3.50 -16.62 4.61
CA TYR A 171 -2.67 -15.72 3.79
C TYR A 171 -3.45 -14.82 2.84
N ALA A 172 -4.71 -15.10 2.57
CA ALA A 172 -5.46 -14.39 1.55
C ALA A 172 -6.65 -13.63 2.15
N THR A 173 -6.43 -12.95 3.28
CA THR A 173 -7.41 -11.94 3.68
C THR A 173 -7.45 -10.85 2.60
N PRO A 174 -8.64 -10.41 2.15
CA PRO A 174 -8.79 -9.39 1.11
C PRO A 174 -8.40 -8.01 1.67
N THR A 175 -7.14 -7.87 1.99
CA THR A 175 -6.56 -6.69 2.65
C THR A 175 -5.18 -6.42 2.10
N VAL A 176 -4.92 -5.19 1.69
CA VAL A 176 -3.59 -4.68 1.39
C VAL A 176 -3.06 -4.02 2.66
N LYS A 177 -1.91 -4.47 3.15
CA LYS A 177 -1.20 -3.90 4.29
C LYS A 177 -0.18 -2.89 3.79
N ILE A 178 -0.17 -1.71 4.39
CA ILE A 178 0.76 -0.62 4.10
C ILE A 178 1.56 -0.33 5.37
N GLU A 179 2.87 -0.48 5.30
CA GLU A 179 3.81 -0.13 6.36
C GLU A 179 4.59 1.12 5.96
N ILE A 180 4.56 2.16 6.80
CA ILE A 180 5.24 3.43 6.53
C ILE A 180 6.22 3.71 7.64
N SER A 181 7.51 3.69 7.32
CA SER A 181 8.61 3.98 8.25
C SER A 181 9.20 5.36 7.97
N VAL A 182 9.56 6.09 9.04
CA VAL A 182 10.22 7.40 8.94
C VAL A 182 11.70 7.37 9.36
N LEU A 183 12.16 6.23 9.88
CA LEU A 183 13.54 6.05 10.31
C LEU A 183 14.42 5.38 9.24
N SER A 184 13.87 5.02 8.09
CA SER A 184 14.66 4.49 6.99
C SER A 184 15.73 5.50 6.58
N MET A 185 16.93 5.00 6.31
CA MET A 185 18.01 5.82 5.75
C MET A 185 17.63 6.28 4.34
N ALA A 186 18.16 7.43 3.93
CA ALA A 186 18.06 7.84 2.53
C ALA A 186 18.85 6.85 1.68
N GLU A 187 18.16 6.15 0.78
CA GLU A 187 18.74 5.19 -0.16
C GLU A 187 18.64 5.73 -1.59
N PRO A 188 19.56 5.38 -2.48
CA PRO A 188 19.40 5.67 -3.90
C PRO A 188 18.09 5.07 -4.42
N PHE A 189 17.36 5.82 -5.21
CA PHE A 189 16.11 5.35 -5.80
C PHE A 189 16.06 5.63 -7.30
N GLU A 190 15.21 4.91 -7.98
CA GLU A 190 14.95 5.07 -9.41
C GLU A 190 13.44 5.08 -9.66
N MET A 191 13.01 5.97 -10.54
CA MET A 191 11.60 5.99 -10.97
C MET A 191 11.33 4.80 -11.88
N ARG A 192 10.37 3.97 -11.50
CA ARG A 192 9.95 2.78 -12.26
C ARG A 192 8.45 2.81 -12.51
N ARG A 193 8.05 2.42 -13.71
CA ARG A 193 6.64 2.15 -13.99
C ARG A 193 6.26 0.80 -13.36
N ILE A 194 5.16 0.80 -12.60
CA ILE A 194 4.59 -0.39 -11.99
C ILE A 194 3.22 -0.63 -12.61
N SER A 195 2.97 -1.88 -13.01
CA SER A 195 1.68 -2.35 -13.52
C SER A 195 1.23 -3.61 -12.79
N SER A 196 -0.06 -3.88 -12.78
CA SER A 196 -0.59 -5.14 -12.28
C SER A 196 -0.33 -6.28 -13.26
N LEU A 197 -0.42 -7.52 -12.79
CA LEU A 197 -0.34 -8.70 -13.65
C LEU A 197 -1.47 -8.70 -14.69
N VAL A 198 -2.65 -8.22 -14.33
CA VAL A 198 -3.79 -8.04 -15.25
C VAL A 198 -3.44 -7.02 -16.34
N GLU A 199 -2.87 -5.87 -15.99
CA GLU A 199 -2.42 -4.88 -16.99
C GLU A 199 -1.36 -5.47 -17.90
N GLN A 200 -0.40 -6.22 -17.40
CA GLN A 200 0.66 -6.84 -18.20
C GLN A 200 0.12 -7.86 -19.19
N ALA A 201 -0.92 -8.60 -18.82
CA ALA A 201 -1.52 -9.63 -19.69
C ALA A 201 -2.41 -9.03 -20.79
N PHE A 202 -3.07 -7.89 -20.51
CA PHE A 202 -4.12 -7.34 -21.39
C PHE A 202 -3.79 -5.94 -21.96
N ASP A 203 -2.65 -5.31 -21.59
CA ASP A 203 -2.18 -4.03 -22.14
C ASP A 203 -1.58 -4.18 -23.57
N GLY A 204 -2.24 -4.89 -24.45
CA GLY A 204 -1.85 -5.06 -25.85
C GLY A 204 -3.03 -5.41 -26.75
N GLU A 205 -4.15 -5.71 -26.14
CA GLU A 205 -5.39 -5.93 -26.89
C GLU A 205 -6.22 -4.65 -26.83
N ASP A 206 -6.15 -3.85 -27.90
CA ASP A 206 -7.21 -2.90 -28.19
C ASP A 206 -8.51 -3.72 -28.30
N VAL A 207 -9.31 -3.67 -27.25
CA VAL A 207 -10.66 -4.19 -27.31
C VAL A 207 -11.45 -3.15 -28.08
N ASP A 208 -11.62 -3.40 -29.40
CA ASP A 208 -12.55 -2.69 -30.28
C ASP A 208 -13.99 -2.74 -29.74
#